data_1807d55ca116d707cc209ea76ba7e9af
#
_entry.id   1807d55ca116d707cc209ea76ba7e9af
#
_cell.length_a   1.000
_cell.length_b   1.000
_cell.length_c   1.000
_cell.angle_alpha   90.00
_cell.angle_beta   90.00
_cell.angle_gamma   90.00
#
_symmetry.space_group_name_H-M   'P 1'
#
loop_
_entity.id
_entity.type
_entity.pdbx_description
1 polymer ?
#
loop_
_entity_poly.entity_id
_entity_poly.type
_entity_poly.pdbx_seq_one_letter_code
_entity_poly.pdbx_strand_id
1 'polypeptide(L)'
;LPLAGSPDTPSPMTPESRFATVETLARQVLLEWAVIDPGSTQLSAFTDIPNGPPGFLYRNSEEEIRHGLALARRFNFHPSYAIYEPGFLRLGAALAIGVACPMPLYRFMFSDGFTFGFPPRAYALEAYLALLANCHPGALWMIAGLQVDLDPIFEATLALGGHIRVGLEDAPFGCPLSNRAQTEAAAARILRAGHSLGTAPELRAKLRGSL
;
A
#
# COMPACT_ATOMS: atom_id res chain seq x y z
N LEU A 1 2.83 12.11 -6.59
CA LEU A 1 1.38 12.33 -6.74
C LEU A 1 1.03 13.62 -6.05
N PRO A 2 0.31 14.57 -6.67
CA PRO A 2 -0.18 15.73 -5.95
C PRO A 2 -1.16 15.24 -4.87
N LEU A 3 -0.87 15.55 -3.62
CA LEU A 3 -1.79 15.31 -2.52
C LEU A 3 -3.05 16.12 -2.81
N ALA A 4 -4.20 15.45 -2.88
CA ALA A 4 -5.48 16.14 -3.01
C ALA A 4 -5.66 17.05 -1.80
N GLY A 5 -5.70 18.37 -2.01
CA GLY A 5 -5.91 19.35 -0.94
C GLY A 5 -4.91 20.49 -0.88
N SER A 6 -4.04 20.68 -1.86
CA SER A 6 -3.33 21.97 -1.98
C SER A 6 -4.34 23.10 -2.27
N PRO A 7 -4.29 24.22 -1.55
CA PRO A 7 -5.22 25.36 -1.78
C PRO A 7 -5.15 25.95 -3.19
N ASP A 8 -4.14 25.60 -3.97
CA ASP A 8 -3.90 26.11 -5.32
C ASP A 8 -4.41 25.20 -6.45
N THR A 9 -5.25 24.20 -6.16
CA THR A 9 -5.80 23.30 -7.19
C THR A 9 -7.14 23.85 -7.68
N PRO A 10 -7.23 24.48 -8.88
CA PRO A 10 -8.40 25.27 -9.30
C PRO A 10 -9.62 24.46 -9.79
N SER A 11 -9.59 23.13 -9.78
CA SER A 11 -10.71 22.30 -10.25
C SER A 11 -10.84 21.02 -9.42
N PRO A 12 -12.09 20.57 -9.14
CA PRO A 12 -12.28 19.27 -8.51
C PRO A 12 -11.67 18.18 -9.39
N MET A 13 -10.82 17.35 -8.79
CA MET A 13 -10.18 16.24 -9.48
C MET A 13 -11.26 15.23 -9.86
N THR A 14 -11.41 14.95 -11.16
CA THR A 14 -12.30 13.88 -11.65
C THR A 14 -11.56 12.54 -11.63
N PRO A 15 -12.26 11.39 -11.61
CA PRO A 15 -11.62 10.08 -11.72
C PRO A 15 -10.66 9.99 -12.92
N GLU A 16 -11.04 10.52 -14.08
CA GLU A 16 -10.24 10.53 -15.30
C GLU A 16 -8.96 11.36 -15.11
N SER A 17 -9.07 12.58 -14.58
CA SER A 17 -7.91 13.46 -14.36
C SER A 17 -6.96 12.87 -13.34
N ARG A 18 -7.48 12.21 -12.29
CA ARG A 18 -6.68 11.55 -11.26
C ARG A 18 -5.83 10.42 -11.82
N PHE A 19 -6.38 9.62 -12.72
CA PHE A 19 -5.71 8.45 -13.29
C PHE A 19 -5.14 8.68 -14.69
N ALA A 20 -5.14 9.91 -15.22
CA ALA A 20 -4.69 10.22 -16.57
C ALA A 20 -3.25 9.74 -16.85
N THR A 21 -2.32 9.94 -15.90
CA THR A 21 -0.94 9.46 -16.04
C THR A 21 -0.87 7.94 -16.01
N VAL A 22 -1.62 7.28 -15.12
CA VAL A 22 -1.69 5.82 -15.04
C VAL A 22 -2.21 5.25 -16.35
N GLU A 23 -3.30 5.81 -16.90
CA GLU A 23 -3.86 5.37 -18.18
C GLU A 23 -2.88 5.57 -19.34
N THR A 24 -2.17 6.70 -19.37
CA THR A 24 -1.15 6.98 -20.39
C THR A 24 -0.03 5.93 -20.37
N LEU A 25 0.53 5.63 -19.18
CA LEU A 25 1.58 4.64 -19.02
C LEU A 25 1.08 3.21 -19.32
N ALA A 26 -0.14 2.89 -18.92
CA ALA A 26 -0.76 1.61 -19.19
C ALA A 26 -0.96 1.35 -20.70
N ARG A 27 -1.41 2.37 -21.43
CA ARG A 27 -1.52 2.32 -22.92
C ARG A 27 -0.17 2.04 -23.59
N GLN A 28 0.92 2.51 -23.02
CA GLN A 28 2.28 2.29 -23.52
C GLN A 28 2.92 1.00 -22.99
N VAL A 29 2.20 0.21 -22.20
CA VAL A 29 2.70 -1.03 -21.55
C VAL A 29 3.93 -0.76 -20.68
N LEU A 30 3.98 0.40 -20.04
CA LEU A 30 5.11 0.84 -19.20
C LEU A 30 4.90 0.61 -17.71
N LEU A 31 3.77 0.03 -17.29
CA LEU A 31 3.51 -0.30 -15.89
C LEU A 31 2.90 -1.68 -15.74
N GLU A 32 3.27 -2.35 -14.64
CA GLU A 32 2.70 -3.63 -14.21
C GLU A 32 1.86 -3.45 -12.94
N TRP A 33 2.09 -2.36 -12.21
CA TRP A 33 1.44 -2.00 -10.95
C TRP A 33 1.08 -0.52 -10.93
N ALA A 34 -0.09 -0.20 -10.38
CA ALA A 34 -0.45 1.19 -10.09
C ALA A 34 -1.15 1.30 -8.73
N VAL A 35 -0.90 2.42 -8.04
CA VAL A 35 -1.54 2.71 -6.76
C VAL A 35 -3.01 3.02 -6.98
N ILE A 36 -3.89 2.28 -6.28
CA ILE A 36 -5.33 2.49 -6.23
C ILE A 36 -5.75 2.24 -4.77
N ASP A 37 -5.68 3.27 -3.93
CA ASP A 37 -5.96 3.10 -2.51
C ASP A 37 -7.47 3.02 -2.25
N PRO A 38 -7.96 1.93 -1.65
CA PRO A 38 -9.38 1.59 -1.64
C PRO A 38 -10.13 2.16 -0.44
N GLY A 39 -9.99 3.45 -0.16
CA GLY A 39 -10.70 4.10 0.93
C GLY A 39 -10.20 5.50 1.26
N SER A 40 -10.86 6.15 2.21
CA SER A 40 -10.52 7.48 2.72
C SER A 40 -10.27 7.42 4.22
N THR A 41 -9.27 8.16 4.70
CA THR A 41 -8.94 8.21 6.13
C THR A 41 -8.43 9.58 6.54
N GLN A 42 -8.56 9.90 7.83
CA GLN A 42 -8.00 11.11 8.41
C GLN A 42 -6.52 10.88 8.75
N LEU A 43 -5.65 11.72 8.21
CA LEU A 43 -4.22 11.72 8.54
C LEU A 43 -3.93 12.89 9.49
N SER A 44 -3.91 12.60 10.78
CA SER A 44 -3.56 13.55 11.84
C SER A 44 -2.37 13.01 12.63
N ALA A 45 -1.34 13.82 12.85
CA ALA A 45 -0.25 13.43 13.73
C ALA A 45 -0.71 13.54 15.20
N PHE A 46 -0.41 12.56 16.04
CA PHE A 46 -0.75 12.61 17.46
C PHE A 46 -0.16 13.82 18.16
N THR A 47 1.03 14.26 17.75
CA THR A 47 1.70 15.45 18.30
C THR A 47 0.95 16.74 18.01
N ASP A 48 0.18 16.81 16.93
CA ASP A 48 -0.51 18.02 16.49
C ASP A 48 -1.91 18.15 17.11
N ILE A 49 -2.52 17.03 17.52
CA ILE A 49 -3.90 17.02 18.05
C ILE A 49 -4.13 18.03 19.19
N PRO A 50 -3.22 18.17 20.19
CA PRO A 50 -3.50 19.09 21.31
C PRO A 50 -3.53 20.58 20.92
N ASN A 51 -2.61 21.03 20.05
CA ASN A 51 -2.41 22.45 19.78
C ASN A 51 -1.87 22.75 18.38
N GLY A 52 -1.71 21.76 17.52
CA GLY A 52 -1.18 21.89 16.16
C GLY A 52 -2.27 22.16 15.13
N PRO A 53 -1.89 22.27 13.86
CA PRO A 53 -2.84 22.37 12.77
C PRO A 53 -3.65 21.09 12.62
N PRO A 54 -4.90 21.19 12.12
CA PRO A 54 -5.68 20.00 11.81
C PRO A 54 -4.97 19.14 10.75
N GLY A 55 -5.05 17.82 10.90
CA GLY A 55 -4.65 16.89 9.86
C GLY A 55 -5.51 17.04 8.60
N PHE A 56 -5.21 16.27 7.58
CA PHE A 56 -5.95 16.30 6.33
C PHE A 56 -6.73 15.00 6.07
N LEU A 57 -7.83 15.13 5.33
CA LEU A 57 -8.57 13.98 4.84
C LEU A 57 -7.90 13.43 3.57
N TYR A 58 -7.28 12.26 3.67
CA TYR A 58 -6.85 11.50 2.50
C TYR A 58 -8.08 10.86 1.84
N ARG A 59 -8.53 11.46 0.75
CA ARG A 59 -9.82 11.13 0.14
C ARG A 59 -9.65 10.31 -1.15
N ASN A 60 -10.30 9.15 -1.18
CA ASN A 60 -10.52 8.35 -2.38
C ASN A 60 -12.00 7.96 -2.40
N SER A 61 -12.79 8.54 -3.30
CA SER A 61 -14.17 8.16 -3.45
C SER A 61 -14.30 6.77 -4.08
N GLU A 62 -15.41 6.08 -3.83
CA GLU A 62 -15.64 4.78 -4.45
C GLU A 62 -15.70 4.87 -5.99
N GLU A 63 -16.16 5.99 -6.54
CA GLU A 63 -16.16 6.26 -7.97
C GLU A 63 -14.72 6.30 -8.54
N GLU A 64 -13.81 7.03 -7.88
CA GLU A 64 -12.39 7.08 -8.24
C GLU A 64 -11.74 5.71 -8.16
N ILE A 65 -12.02 4.94 -7.09
CA ILE A 65 -11.49 3.59 -6.91
C ILE A 65 -11.99 2.67 -8.03
N ARG A 66 -13.28 2.67 -8.32
CA ARG A 66 -13.89 1.88 -9.41
C ARG A 66 -13.31 2.22 -10.77
N HIS A 67 -13.07 3.50 -11.05
CA HIS A 67 -12.42 3.95 -12.28
C HIS A 67 -10.99 3.37 -12.39
N GLY A 68 -10.18 3.49 -11.34
CA GLY A 68 -8.83 2.92 -11.31
C GLY A 68 -8.82 1.40 -11.51
N LEU A 69 -9.74 0.67 -10.87
CA LEU A 69 -9.88 -0.78 -11.03
C LEU A 69 -10.35 -1.17 -12.44
N ALA A 70 -11.22 -0.38 -13.07
CA ALA A 70 -11.62 -0.58 -14.45
C ALA A 70 -10.44 -0.42 -15.42
N LEU A 71 -9.54 0.54 -15.16
CA LEU A 71 -8.28 0.67 -15.90
C LEU A 71 -7.36 -0.54 -15.66
N ALA A 72 -7.22 -0.99 -14.42
CA ALA A 72 -6.44 -2.17 -14.07
C ALA A 72 -6.92 -3.41 -14.85
N ARG A 73 -8.22 -3.64 -14.88
CA ARG A 73 -8.83 -4.71 -15.68
C ARG A 73 -8.57 -4.53 -17.18
N ARG A 74 -8.80 -3.31 -17.71
CA ARG A 74 -8.66 -3.01 -19.15
C ARG A 74 -7.25 -3.20 -19.66
N PHE A 75 -6.26 -2.77 -18.90
CA PHE A 75 -4.84 -2.78 -19.31
C PHE A 75 -4.03 -3.90 -18.66
N ASN A 76 -4.68 -4.76 -17.88
CA ASN A 76 -4.08 -5.92 -17.22
C ASN A 76 -2.87 -5.58 -16.35
N PHE A 77 -2.96 -4.52 -15.54
CA PHE A 77 -2.00 -4.22 -14.49
C PHE A 77 -2.58 -4.52 -13.09
N HIS A 78 -1.72 -4.79 -12.13
CA HIS A 78 -2.13 -5.12 -10.76
C HIS A 78 -2.33 -3.85 -9.91
N PRO A 79 -3.46 -3.71 -9.20
CA PRO A 79 -3.63 -2.65 -8.21
C PRO A 79 -2.65 -2.83 -7.04
N SER A 80 -2.07 -1.74 -6.56
CA SER A 80 -1.26 -1.70 -5.34
C SER A 80 -2.01 -0.87 -4.31
N TYR A 81 -2.59 -1.54 -3.30
CA TYR A 81 -3.42 -0.95 -2.26
C TYR A 81 -2.57 -0.53 -1.06
N ALA A 82 -2.60 0.73 -0.65
CA ALA A 82 -2.16 1.10 0.69
C ALA A 82 -3.33 0.93 1.66
N ILE A 83 -3.21 -0.02 2.56
CA ILE A 83 -4.25 -0.36 3.54
C ILE A 83 -3.98 0.44 4.82
N TYR A 84 -4.49 1.66 4.86
CA TYR A 84 -4.41 2.52 6.04
C TYR A 84 -5.37 2.09 7.14
N GLU A 85 -6.55 1.56 6.75
CA GLU A 85 -7.58 1.14 7.68
C GLU A 85 -8.06 -0.28 7.35
N PRO A 86 -8.53 -1.08 8.33
CA PRO A 86 -9.11 -2.39 8.05
C PRO A 86 -10.27 -2.34 7.05
N GLY A 87 -11.03 -1.25 7.04
CA GLY A 87 -12.10 -1.01 6.07
C GLY A 87 -11.63 -0.93 4.63
N PHE A 88 -10.40 -0.41 4.38
CA PHE A 88 -9.81 -0.39 3.05
C PHE A 88 -9.62 -1.80 2.48
N LEU A 89 -9.14 -2.72 3.31
CA LEU A 89 -8.96 -4.10 2.88
C LEU A 89 -10.29 -4.72 2.45
N ARG A 90 -11.34 -4.55 3.26
CA ARG A 90 -12.68 -5.12 2.97
C ARG A 90 -13.29 -4.54 1.69
N LEU A 91 -13.27 -3.20 1.56
CA LEU A 91 -13.79 -2.52 0.38
C LEU A 91 -12.97 -2.86 -0.86
N GLY A 92 -11.63 -2.79 -0.76
CA GLY A 92 -10.73 -3.09 -1.86
C GLY A 92 -10.88 -4.52 -2.39
N ALA A 93 -11.00 -5.51 -1.50
CA ALA A 93 -11.22 -6.89 -1.88
C ALA A 93 -12.57 -7.07 -2.60
N ALA A 94 -13.64 -6.52 -2.04
CA ALA A 94 -14.97 -6.62 -2.65
C ALA A 94 -15.03 -5.97 -4.03
N LEU A 95 -14.41 -4.78 -4.19
CA LEU A 95 -14.37 -4.08 -5.47
C LEU A 95 -13.48 -4.80 -6.49
N ALA A 96 -12.33 -5.32 -6.09
CA ALA A 96 -11.43 -6.06 -6.99
C ALA A 96 -12.11 -7.30 -7.57
N ILE A 97 -12.79 -8.07 -6.73
CA ILE A 97 -13.58 -9.25 -7.14
C ILE A 97 -14.74 -8.82 -8.03
N GLY A 98 -15.49 -7.79 -7.64
CA GLY A 98 -16.65 -7.30 -8.41
C GLY A 98 -16.31 -6.75 -9.79
N VAL A 99 -15.15 -6.10 -9.92
CA VAL A 99 -14.64 -5.60 -11.21
C VAL A 99 -13.92 -6.70 -12.00
N ALA A 100 -13.52 -7.80 -11.37
CA ALA A 100 -12.67 -8.84 -11.92
C ALA A 100 -11.35 -8.27 -12.48
N CYS A 101 -10.69 -7.42 -11.70
CA CYS A 101 -9.36 -6.91 -12.04
C CYS A 101 -8.26 -7.91 -11.64
N PRO A 102 -7.03 -7.77 -12.17
CA PRO A 102 -5.90 -8.56 -11.71
C PRO A 102 -5.70 -8.44 -10.20
N MET A 103 -5.18 -9.50 -9.56
CA MET A 103 -5.01 -9.59 -8.10
C MET A 103 -4.28 -8.38 -7.52
N PRO A 104 -4.87 -7.66 -6.54
CA PRO A 104 -4.19 -6.57 -5.86
C PRO A 104 -3.04 -7.05 -4.96
N LEU A 105 -2.03 -6.18 -4.79
CA LEU A 105 -1.05 -6.29 -3.71
C LEU A 105 -1.54 -5.47 -2.52
N TYR A 106 -1.66 -6.08 -1.34
CA TYR A 106 -2.09 -5.43 -0.10
C TYR A 106 -0.88 -4.96 0.70
N ARG A 107 -0.66 -3.64 0.77
CA ARG A 107 0.37 -3.01 1.58
C ARG A 107 -0.25 -2.58 2.90
N PHE A 108 -0.03 -3.33 3.98
CA PHE A 108 -0.50 -2.96 5.32
C PHE A 108 0.32 -1.79 5.83
N MET A 109 -0.33 -0.63 5.96
CA MET A 109 0.32 0.59 6.41
C MET A 109 0.27 0.69 7.93
N PHE A 110 1.44 0.85 8.54
CA PHE A 110 1.60 1.02 9.97
C PHE A 110 2.14 2.40 10.31
N SER A 111 1.77 2.93 11.46
CA SER A 111 2.36 4.15 12.03
C SER A 111 2.20 4.18 13.54
N ASP A 112 3.21 4.71 14.25
CA ASP A 112 3.11 5.10 15.66
C ASP A 112 2.78 6.60 15.82
N GLY A 113 3.05 7.39 14.78
CA GLY A 113 2.92 8.85 14.81
C GLY A 113 1.59 9.41 14.31
N PHE A 114 0.84 8.62 13.53
CA PHE A 114 -0.43 9.04 12.92
C PHE A 114 -1.62 8.25 13.44
N THR A 115 -2.81 8.83 13.33
CA THR A 115 -4.05 8.30 13.91
C THR A 115 -4.70 7.18 13.12
N PHE A 116 -4.25 6.89 11.91
CA PHE A 116 -4.83 5.83 11.09
C PHE A 116 -4.41 4.43 11.57
N GLY A 117 -5.26 3.45 11.30
CA GLY A 117 -4.97 2.02 11.36
C GLY A 117 -4.33 1.54 12.66
N PHE A 118 -3.13 0.97 12.54
CA PHE A 118 -2.45 0.31 13.64
C PHE A 118 -0.97 0.71 13.76
N PRO A 119 -0.43 0.68 15.00
CA PRO A 119 1.02 0.67 15.20
C PRO A 119 1.63 -0.68 14.76
N PRO A 120 2.96 -0.75 14.47
CA PRO A 120 3.63 -1.98 14.06
C PRO A 120 3.80 -2.96 15.23
N ARG A 121 2.75 -3.68 15.56
CA ARG A 121 2.70 -4.67 16.65
C ARG A 121 2.17 -6.00 16.14
N ALA A 122 2.52 -7.09 16.80
CA ALA A 122 2.14 -8.46 16.41
C ALA A 122 0.62 -8.60 16.24
N TYR A 123 -0.17 -8.13 17.21
CA TYR A 123 -1.64 -8.20 17.13
C TYR A 123 -2.23 -7.49 15.90
N ALA A 124 -1.58 -6.42 15.47
CA ALA A 124 -2.03 -5.63 14.33
C ALA A 124 -1.77 -6.36 13.00
N LEU A 125 -0.59 -6.99 12.87
CA LEU A 125 -0.27 -7.86 11.74
C LEU A 125 -1.22 -9.06 11.68
N GLU A 126 -1.46 -9.71 12.81
CA GLU A 126 -2.40 -10.83 12.93
C GLU A 126 -3.82 -10.44 12.54
N ALA A 127 -4.29 -9.26 12.97
CA ALA A 127 -5.62 -8.74 12.62
C ALA A 127 -5.76 -8.51 11.10
N TYR A 128 -4.78 -7.88 10.47
CA TYR A 128 -4.79 -7.69 9.01
C TYR A 128 -4.75 -9.02 8.26
N LEU A 129 -3.94 -9.98 8.70
CA LEU A 129 -3.85 -11.29 8.07
C LEU A 129 -5.12 -12.11 8.19
N ALA A 130 -5.73 -12.11 9.38
CA ALA A 130 -7.02 -12.75 9.59
C ALA A 130 -8.11 -12.15 8.68
N LEU A 131 -8.11 -10.82 8.55
CA LEU A 131 -9.05 -10.11 7.68
C LEU A 131 -8.79 -10.41 6.20
N LEU A 132 -7.52 -10.42 5.76
CA LEU A 132 -7.15 -10.74 4.38
C LEU A 132 -7.53 -12.17 4.02
N ALA A 133 -7.29 -13.14 4.90
CA ALA A 133 -7.66 -14.53 4.69
C ALA A 133 -9.17 -14.72 4.48
N ASN A 134 -9.99 -13.88 5.12
CA ASN A 134 -11.44 -13.91 4.95
C ASN A 134 -11.93 -13.19 3.69
N CYS A 135 -11.29 -12.07 3.33
CA CYS A 135 -11.77 -11.21 2.24
C CYS A 135 -11.17 -11.56 0.88
N HIS A 136 -9.90 -11.98 0.85
CA HIS A 136 -9.17 -12.28 -0.39
C HIS A 136 -8.07 -13.32 -0.12
N PRO A 137 -8.45 -14.61 0.09
CA PRO A 137 -7.50 -15.67 0.39
C PRO A 137 -6.44 -15.81 -0.70
N GLY A 138 -5.19 -15.99 -0.29
CA GLY A 138 -4.06 -16.16 -1.21
C GLY A 138 -3.51 -14.90 -1.87
N ALA A 139 -4.10 -13.73 -1.58
CA ALA A 139 -3.59 -12.47 -2.11
C ALA A 139 -2.19 -12.16 -1.57
N LEU A 140 -1.38 -11.50 -2.41
CA LEU A 140 -0.06 -11.01 -2.01
C LEU A 140 -0.18 -9.85 -1.03
N TRP A 141 0.67 -9.85 -0.02
CA TRP A 141 0.69 -8.80 0.98
C TRP A 141 2.12 -8.42 1.40
N MET A 142 2.27 -7.21 1.89
CA MET A 142 3.50 -6.70 2.46
C MET A 142 3.22 -5.77 3.64
N ILE A 143 4.21 -5.62 4.50
CA ILE A 143 4.22 -4.52 5.47
C ILE A 143 4.83 -3.27 4.84
N ALA A 144 4.31 -2.12 5.23
CA ALA A 144 4.80 -0.80 4.87
C ALA A 144 4.57 0.16 6.04
N GLY A 145 5.33 1.22 6.10
CA GLY A 145 5.23 2.21 7.16
C GLY A 145 4.89 3.61 6.64
N LEU A 146 4.49 4.46 7.56
CA LEU A 146 4.53 5.90 7.38
C LEU A 146 5.26 6.48 8.58
N GLN A 147 6.53 6.86 8.37
CA GLN A 147 7.43 7.45 9.37
C GLN A 147 7.54 6.60 10.66
N VAL A 148 7.74 5.28 10.51
CA VAL A 148 7.77 4.36 11.63
C VAL A 148 8.83 3.29 11.46
N ASP A 149 9.34 2.76 12.60
CA ASP A 149 10.19 1.59 12.62
C ASP A 149 9.35 0.31 12.51
N LEU A 150 9.60 -0.49 11.47
CA LEU A 150 8.91 -1.76 11.24
C LEU A 150 9.63 -2.97 11.86
N ASP A 151 10.75 -2.78 12.54
CA ASP A 151 11.52 -3.85 13.19
C ASP A 151 10.68 -4.76 14.09
N PRO A 152 9.70 -4.25 14.88
CA PRO A 152 8.88 -5.08 15.76
C PRO A 152 8.10 -6.20 15.05
N ILE A 153 7.81 -6.06 13.77
CA ILE A 153 7.02 -7.02 12.98
C ILE A 153 7.80 -7.62 11.80
N PHE A 154 9.08 -7.26 11.64
CA PHE A 154 9.88 -7.66 10.49
C PHE A 154 10.03 -9.19 10.39
N GLU A 155 10.52 -9.84 11.46
CA GLU A 155 10.75 -11.28 11.48
C GLU A 155 9.43 -12.09 11.39
N ALA A 156 8.38 -11.62 12.07
CA ALA A 156 7.06 -12.22 11.96
C ALA A 156 6.52 -12.16 10.52
N THR A 157 6.78 -11.05 9.83
CA THR A 157 6.39 -10.90 8.41
C THR A 157 7.08 -11.95 7.54
N LEU A 158 8.38 -12.17 7.72
CA LEU A 158 9.13 -13.19 6.97
C LEU A 158 8.59 -14.60 7.26
N ALA A 159 8.41 -14.93 8.55
CA ALA A 159 7.91 -16.22 8.97
C ALA A 159 6.51 -16.56 8.42
N LEU A 160 5.69 -15.53 8.19
CA LEU A 160 4.33 -15.65 7.65
C LEU A 160 4.26 -15.52 6.12
N GLY A 161 5.42 -15.43 5.44
CA GLY A 161 5.50 -15.37 3.98
C GLY A 161 5.12 -14.02 3.36
N GLY A 162 5.16 -12.95 4.15
CA GLY A 162 4.92 -11.59 3.68
C GLY A 162 6.12 -10.96 3.02
N HIS A 163 5.86 -9.87 2.32
CA HIS A 163 6.89 -9.02 1.73
C HIS A 163 7.11 -7.77 2.60
N ILE A 164 8.22 -7.08 2.38
CA ILE A 164 8.60 -5.90 3.17
C ILE A 164 8.89 -4.74 2.21
N ARG A 165 8.29 -3.60 2.46
CA ARG A 165 8.65 -2.33 1.84
C ARG A 165 9.56 -1.56 2.80
N VAL A 166 10.63 -0.97 2.27
CA VAL A 166 11.53 -0.08 3.00
C VAL A 166 11.82 1.16 2.17
N GLY A 167 12.08 2.26 2.82
CA GLY A 167 12.45 3.51 2.16
C GLY A 167 12.19 4.73 3.04
N LEU A 168 12.47 5.91 2.48
CA LEU A 168 12.37 7.19 3.20
C LEU A 168 10.93 7.56 3.61
N GLU A 169 9.93 7.02 2.91
CA GLU A 169 8.52 7.18 3.30
C GLU A 169 8.18 6.32 4.52
N ASP A 170 8.73 5.10 4.57
CA ASP A 170 8.45 4.14 5.64
C ASP A 170 9.19 4.48 6.92
N ALA A 171 10.49 4.79 6.81
CA ALA A 171 11.39 5.00 7.94
C ALA A 171 11.02 6.23 8.78
N PRO A 172 11.38 6.24 10.08
CA PRO A 172 11.22 7.40 10.93
C PRO A 172 11.81 8.66 10.30
N PHE A 173 11.14 9.80 10.51
CA PHE A 173 11.57 11.08 9.97
C PHE A 173 13.01 11.40 10.42
N GLY A 174 13.83 11.87 9.48
CA GLY A 174 15.24 12.13 9.74
C GLY A 174 16.15 10.90 9.68
N CYS A 175 15.66 9.75 9.24
CA CYS A 175 16.51 8.57 9.00
C CYS A 175 17.70 8.95 8.09
N PRO A 176 18.95 8.69 8.52
CA PRO A 176 20.14 9.09 7.75
C PRO A 176 20.42 8.17 6.56
N LEU A 177 19.76 7.03 6.48
CA LEU A 177 20.01 6.04 5.44
C LEU A 177 19.26 6.40 4.15
N SER A 178 19.94 6.32 3.01
CA SER A 178 19.32 6.42 1.71
C SER A 178 18.39 5.22 1.43
N ASN A 179 17.47 5.34 0.48
CA ASN A 179 16.64 4.22 0.01
C ASN A 179 17.48 2.99 -0.36
N ARG A 180 18.62 3.20 -1.01
CA ARG A 180 19.56 2.13 -1.36
C ARG A 180 20.10 1.42 -0.13
N ALA A 181 20.62 2.17 0.85
CA ALA A 181 21.18 1.59 2.07
C ALA A 181 20.13 0.82 2.89
N GLN A 182 18.89 1.34 2.97
CA GLN A 182 17.78 0.63 3.62
C GLN A 182 17.42 -0.66 2.88
N THR A 183 17.39 -0.65 1.56
CA THR A 183 17.11 -1.85 0.75
C THR A 183 18.21 -2.90 0.92
N GLU A 184 19.49 -2.49 0.88
CA GLU A 184 20.62 -3.38 1.10
C GLU A 184 20.61 -3.99 2.52
N ALA A 185 20.29 -3.18 3.54
CA ALA A 185 20.18 -3.65 4.93
C ALA A 185 19.03 -4.65 5.10
N ALA A 186 17.85 -4.38 4.54
CA ALA A 186 16.69 -5.28 4.58
C ALA A 186 16.99 -6.60 3.84
N ALA A 187 17.58 -6.54 2.66
CA ALA A 187 17.97 -7.70 1.90
C ALA A 187 18.97 -8.59 2.68
N ALA A 188 20.00 -7.98 3.26
CA ALA A 188 20.97 -8.70 4.09
C ALA A 188 20.31 -9.34 5.32
N ARG A 189 19.33 -8.69 5.94
CA ARG A 189 18.58 -9.22 7.09
C ARG A 189 17.73 -10.43 6.69
N ILE A 190 17.01 -10.36 5.56
CA ILE A 190 16.22 -11.46 5.00
C ILE A 190 17.11 -12.71 4.76
N LEU A 191 18.27 -12.51 4.13
CA LEU A 191 19.20 -13.60 3.87
C LEU A 191 19.79 -14.21 5.16
N ARG A 192 20.14 -13.38 6.16
CA ARG A 192 20.61 -13.86 7.47
C ARG A 192 19.53 -14.65 8.23
N ALA A 193 18.27 -14.32 8.04
CA ALA A 193 17.15 -15.06 8.61
C ALA A 193 16.86 -16.38 7.87
N GLY A 194 17.65 -16.76 6.87
CA GLY A 194 17.51 -18.00 6.14
C GLY A 194 16.46 -17.97 5.02
N HIS A 195 15.95 -16.80 4.68
CA HIS A 195 15.01 -16.62 3.56
C HIS A 195 15.75 -16.24 2.27
N SER A 196 15.09 -16.42 1.12
CA SER A 196 15.57 -15.98 -0.19
C SER A 196 14.92 -14.68 -0.62
N LEU A 197 15.60 -13.92 -1.47
CA LEU A 197 15.02 -12.77 -2.14
C LEU A 197 14.33 -13.24 -3.43
N GLY A 198 13.05 -12.88 -3.58
CA GLY A 198 12.33 -13.13 -4.82
C GLY A 198 12.81 -12.21 -5.95
N THR A 199 12.78 -12.72 -7.17
CA THR A 199 13.05 -11.94 -8.38
C THR A 199 11.75 -11.48 -9.05
N ALA A 200 11.83 -10.44 -9.88
CA ALA A 200 10.68 -9.98 -10.66
C ALA A 200 10.08 -11.07 -11.59
N PRO A 201 10.88 -11.92 -12.28
CA PRO A 201 10.33 -13.05 -13.03
C PRO A 201 9.55 -14.06 -12.18
N GLU A 202 10.04 -14.38 -10.97
CA GLU A 202 9.35 -15.30 -10.04
C GLU A 202 8.02 -14.70 -9.56
N LEU A 203 8.01 -13.42 -9.21
CA LEU A 203 6.78 -12.72 -8.82
C LEU A 203 5.75 -12.72 -9.96
N ARG A 204 6.17 -12.41 -11.19
CA ARG A 204 5.30 -12.46 -12.38
C ARG A 204 4.76 -13.87 -12.64
N ALA A 205 5.58 -14.91 -12.43
CA ALA A 205 5.13 -16.30 -12.57
C ALA A 205 4.07 -16.66 -11.53
N LYS A 206 4.29 -16.25 -10.26
CA LYS A 206 3.33 -16.47 -9.16
C LYS A 206 1.99 -15.79 -9.44
N LEU A 207 2.00 -14.54 -9.93
CA LEU A 207 0.79 -13.80 -10.26
C LEU A 207 0.00 -14.42 -11.41
N ARG A 208 0.68 -14.98 -12.43
CA ARG A 208 0.03 -15.68 -13.55
C ARG A 208 -0.58 -17.02 -13.15
N GLY A 209 -0.01 -17.70 -12.17
CA GLY A 209 -0.54 -18.98 -11.65
C GLY A 209 -1.70 -18.82 -10.67
N SER A 210 -2.07 -17.58 -10.32
CA SER A 210 -3.17 -17.26 -9.41
C SER A 210 -4.46 -16.84 -10.15
N LEU A 211 -4.47 -16.97 -11.47
CA LEU A 211 -5.63 -16.82 -12.36
C LEU A 211 -6.18 -18.23 -12.70
#